data_5d6dc6261e3f99193115ca5414a9a483
#
_entry.id   5d6dc6261e3f99193115ca5414a9a483
#
_cell.length_a   1.000
_cell.length_b   1.000
_cell.length_c   1.000
_cell.angle_alpha   90.00
_cell.angle_beta   90.00
_cell.angle_gamma   90.00
#
_symmetry.space_group_name_H-M   'P 1'
#
loop_
_entity.id
_entity.type
_entity.pdbx_description
1 polymer ?
#
loop_
_entity_poly.entity_id
_entity_poly.type
_entity_poly.pdbx_seq_one_letter_code
_entity_poly.pdbx_strand_id
1 'polypeptide(L)'
;MKKQLLPLLLALLMRTALPVSAQSPDSTIFKDLWYKNTIIYNLEIGTFKDSDGSGTGDIEGLIQQLDYLTALGINTVWLAPFQPSPRKDDGYDVSDYYGIDTTYGTGGHFAELMYQARKRGIRIMMDIVLNHTSDQHPWFRDAAANPKSRYHDYYSWSKKRPSFWNRGMAFPGVQKETWTYNKEADAYYYHRFYDFQPDLNFMNPMVKSESKRILGYWLNQGVSGFRLDAVPFIIEKPGSDPDKPEHDLKIIPEIRRFVQWRNGEALILGEANVMPEENNNYFGQDGTGMHTMFNFYANQYLFYGLATGDIAPFIKALRDPRDIPPTSQWMFFLRNHDEIDLGRLTEKQREKVYQRFGPEKTMQLYDRGIRRRLAPMLGNRAMLEMAYSLLFSLPGTPVIRYGDEIGMGDDLSLKERLAVRTPMQWSDRKNGGFSLADTTFRPVIDTGAYAYQKVNVAAQQRDPASLLNWTINIIRLRKECPEIGLGNWEILETGTPGVLVMRYDLHDKTLITIHNFSRKAQQVKFTAPGTKYYNLLRHDMKETINGIFTVSIPEYGYSWYRMENFR
;
A
#
# COMPACT_ATOMS: atom_id res chain seq x y z
N MET A 1 -4.96 79.47 31.69
CA MET A 1 -4.86 78.16 32.33
C MET A 1 -5.18 77.09 31.32
N LYS A 2 -4.23 76.74 30.51
CA LYS A 2 -4.27 75.63 29.57
C LYS A 2 -2.85 75.09 29.52
N LYS A 3 -2.64 73.85 29.93
CA LYS A 3 -1.50 72.93 29.64
C LYS A 3 -1.32 72.01 30.83
N GLN A 4 -1.72 70.75 30.67
CA GLN A 4 -1.16 69.54 31.27
C GLN A 4 -2.22 68.39 31.31
N LEU A 5 -2.55 67.80 30.13
CA LEU A 5 -3.37 66.61 30.11
C LEU A 5 -3.04 65.71 28.86
N LEU A 6 -1.77 65.74 28.41
CA LEU A 6 -1.42 64.95 27.22
C LEU A 6 -0.29 63.95 27.40
N PRO A 7 0.31 63.65 28.55
CA PRO A 7 1.24 62.50 28.61
C PRO A 7 0.69 61.23 29.27
N LEU A 8 -0.57 61.21 29.74
CA LEU A 8 -1.09 60.00 30.43
C LEU A 8 -1.85 59.02 29.52
N LEU A 9 -2.17 59.43 28.31
CA LEU A 9 -2.87 58.52 27.36
C LEU A 9 -1.94 57.69 26.47
N LEU A 10 -0.64 58.01 26.42
CA LEU A 10 0.34 57.24 25.62
C LEU A 10 1.00 56.10 26.40
N ALA A 11 0.86 56.05 27.73
CA ALA A 11 1.45 54.98 28.56
C ALA A 11 0.52 53.77 28.79
N LEU A 12 -0.75 53.83 28.35
CA LEU A 12 -1.73 52.74 28.54
C LEU A 12 -1.93 51.84 27.30
N LEU A 13 -1.26 52.14 26.18
CA LEU A 13 -1.34 51.35 24.93
C LEU A 13 -0.16 50.40 24.68
N MET A 14 0.77 50.27 25.64
CA MET A 14 1.95 49.39 25.51
C MET A 14 1.98 48.20 26.48
N ARG A 15 0.85 47.68 26.91
CA ARG A 15 0.84 46.47 27.74
C ARG A 15 -0.36 45.60 27.50
N THR A 16 -0.50 45.05 26.29
CA THR A 16 -1.16 43.75 26.09
C THR A 16 -0.70 43.14 24.74
N ALA A 17 0.59 43.06 24.49
CA ALA A 17 1.11 42.04 23.61
C ALA A 17 1.22 40.76 24.47
N LEU A 18 0.15 39.99 24.55
CA LEU A 18 0.26 38.60 24.95
C LEU A 18 1.31 37.95 24.02
N PRO A 19 2.26 37.17 24.55
CA PRO A 19 3.14 36.41 23.68
C PRO A 19 2.23 35.48 22.86
N VAL A 20 2.10 35.76 21.57
CA VAL A 20 1.68 34.74 20.62
C VAL A 20 2.71 33.66 20.79
N SER A 21 2.35 32.59 21.49
CA SER A 21 3.12 31.38 21.54
C SER A 21 3.30 30.97 20.07
N ALA A 22 4.47 31.22 19.52
CA ALA A 22 4.85 30.70 18.23
C ALA A 22 4.74 29.19 18.37
N GLN A 23 3.67 28.59 17.83
CA GLN A 23 3.61 27.16 17.62
C GLN A 23 4.88 26.81 16.87
N SER A 24 5.65 25.87 17.41
CA SER A 24 6.87 25.43 16.75
C SER A 24 6.53 25.04 15.31
N PRO A 25 7.31 25.47 14.32
CA PRO A 25 7.07 25.14 12.90
C PRO A 25 6.89 23.63 12.67
N ASP A 26 7.49 22.80 13.53
CA ASP A 26 7.50 21.35 13.45
C ASP A 26 6.13 20.68 13.62
N SER A 27 5.24 21.21 14.48
CA SER A 27 3.94 20.55 14.70
C SER A 27 2.97 20.70 13.53
N THR A 28 3.13 21.74 12.73
CA THR A 28 2.29 22.01 11.54
C THR A 28 2.70 21.14 10.37
N ILE A 29 3.99 20.97 10.15
CA ILE A 29 4.54 20.15 9.05
C ILE A 29 4.14 18.66 9.24
N PHE A 30 4.22 18.14 10.48
CA PHE A 30 3.83 16.75 10.77
C PHE A 30 2.34 16.50 10.55
N LYS A 31 1.49 17.47 10.79
CA LYS A 31 0.04 17.31 10.62
C LYS A 31 -0.36 17.20 9.15
N ASP A 32 0.26 17.99 8.30
CA ASP A 32 -0.08 18.04 6.87
C ASP A 32 0.51 16.84 6.07
N LEU A 33 1.60 16.24 6.56
CA LEU A 33 2.27 15.09 5.94
C LEU A 33 2.06 13.78 6.73
N TRP A 34 0.87 13.59 7.30
CA TRP A 34 0.53 12.44 8.16
C TRP A 34 0.86 11.08 7.51
N TYR A 35 0.75 10.98 6.19
CA TYR A 35 1.02 9.76 5.43
C TYR A 35 2.50 9.34 5.43
N LYS A 36 3.43 10.23 5.80
CA LYS A 36 4.86 9.89 5.89
C LYS A 36 5.20 9.06 7.14
N ASN A 37 4.37 9.11 8.17
CA ASN A 37 4.59 8.35 9.40
C ASN A 37 3.38 7.50 9.82
N THR A 38 2.56 7.10 8.84
CA THR A 38 1.42 6.19 9.06
C THR A 38 1.83 4.73 8.87
N ILE A 39 1.01 3.83 9.41
CA ILE A 39 1.06 2.39 9.14
C ILE A 39 -0.24 2.01 8.45
N ILE A 40 -0.14 1.53 7.21
CA ILE A 40 -1.31 1.17 6.41
C ILE A 40 -1.57 -0.32 6.51
N TYR A 41 -2.82 -0.68 6.75
CA TYR A 41 -3.29 -2.05 6.80
C TYR A 41 -4.29 -2.30 5.67
N ASN A 42 -3.91 -3.16 4.71
CA ASN A 42 -4.73 -3.51 3.57
C ASN A 42 -5.62 -4.72 3.89
N LEU A 43 -6.92 -4.61 3.62
CA LEU A 43 -7.88 -5.69 3.79
C LEU A 43 -9.01 -5.66 2.76
N GLU A 44 -9.61 -6.84 2.51
CA GLU A 44 -10.94 -6.98 1.89
C GLU A 44 -11.98 -7.20 3.00
N ILE A 45 -13.11 -6.48 2.92
CA ILE A 45 -14.21 -6.61 3.88
C ILE A 45 -14.73 -8.05 3.88
N GLY A 46 -14.93 -8.65 2.71
CA GLY A 46 -15.52 -9.96 2.53
C GLY A 46 -14.76 -11.12 3.16
N THR A 47 -13.44 -10.96 3.43
CA THR A 47 -12.59 -11.99 4.04
C THR A 47 -12.09 -11.62 5.43
N PHE A 48 -12.49 -10.47 5.99
CA PHE A 48 -11.95 -10.02 7.25
C PHE A 48 -12.72 -10.55 8.46
N LYS A 49 -14.04 -10.27 8.56
CA LYS A 49 -14.91 -10.78 9.64
C LYS A 49 -16.36 -10.74 9.21
N ASP A 50 -17.05 -11.85 9.37
CA ASP A 50 -18.49 -12.00 9.20
C ASP A 50 -19.17 -11.79 10.56
N SER A 51 -20.12 -10.87 10.62
CA SER A 51 -20.86 -10.52 11.85
C SER A 51 -22.22 -11.19 11.95
N ASP A 52 -22.86 -11.49 10.81
CA ASP A 52 -24.25 -11.95 10.72
C ASP A 52 -24.42 -13.46 10.43
N GLY A 53 -23.29 -14.15 10.16
CA GLY A 53 -23.32 -15.57 9.85
C GLY A 53 -23.71 -15.89 8.40
N SER A 54 -23.59 -14.95 7.49
CA SER A 54 -23.85 -15.13 6.05
C SER A 54 -22.79 -15.97 5.34
N GLY A 55 -21.61 -16.12 5.94
CA GLY A 55 -20.43 -16.75 5.35
C GLY A 55 -19.53 -15.78 4.59
N THR A 56 -19.90 -14.51 4.50
CA THR A 56 -19.13 -13.44 3.90
C THR A 56 -18.87 -12.34 4.93
N GLY A 57 -17.66 -11.81 4.99
CA GLY A 57 -17.34 -10.69 5.86
C GLY A 57 -18.13 -9.43 5.48
N ASP A 58 -18.37 -8.58 6.46
CA ASP A 58 -19.20 -7.38 6.32
C ASP A 58 -18.62 -6.18 7.09
N ILE A 59 -19.20 -4.99 6.85
CA ILE A 59 -18.75 -3.74 7.48
C ILE A 59 -18.92 -3.79 9.00
N GLU A 60 -19.98 -4.40 9.50
CA GLU A 60 -20.18 -4.53 10.94
C GLU A 60 -19.10 -5.43 11.58
N GLY A 61 -18.74 -6.53 10.92
CA GLY A 61 -17.62 -7.39 11.31
C GLY A 61 -16.29 -6.61 11.33
N LEU A 62 -16.05 -5.74 10.37
CA LEU A 62 -14.88 -4.84 10.39
C LEU A 62 -14.94 -3.87 11.59
N ILE A 63 -16.11 -3.30 11.89
CA ILE A 63 -16.29 -2.41 13.05
C ILE A 63 -15.96 -3.15 14.35
N GLN A 64 -16.39 -4.40 14.50
CA GLN A 64 -16.09 -5.25 15.66
C GLN A 64 -14.58 -5.48 15.85
N GLN A 65 -13.78 -5.38 14.80
CA GLN A 65 -12.32 -5.61 14.83
C GLN A 65 -11.48 -4.32 14.86
N LEU A 66 -12.09 -3.14 14.94
CA LEU A 66 -11.34 -1.87 14.99
C LEU A 66 -10.44 -1.77 16.24
N ASP A 67 -10.86 -2.34 17.37
CA ASP A 67 -10.03 -2.36 18.58
C ASP A 67 -8.80 -3.25 18.42
N TYR A 68 -8.90 -4.37 17.69
CA TYR A 68 -7.75 -5.18 17.31
C TYR A 68 -6.77 -4.38 16.45
N LEU A 69 -7.25 -3.66 15.45
CA LEU A 69 -6.41 -2.82 14.58
C LEU A 69 -5.73 -1.70 15.37
N THR A 70 -6.44 -1.09 16.32
CA THR A 70 -5.88 -0.09 17.23
C THR A 70 -4.77 -0.68 18.11
N ALA A 71 -5.01 -1.87 18.70
CA ALA A 71 -4.04 -2.57 19.53
C ALA A 71 -2.79 -3.01 18.73
N LEU A 72 -2.97 -3.41 17.47
CA LEU A 72 -1.88 -3.69 16.54
C LEU A 72 -1.03 -2.44 16.24
N GLY A 73 -1.59 -1.25 16.45
CA GLY A 73 -0.92 0.03 16.20
C GLY A 73 -1.23 0.64 14.82
N ILE A 74 -2.22 0.11 14.11
CA ILE A 74 -2.69 0.62 12.81
C ILE A 74 -3.38 1.97 12.99
N ASN A 75 -3.06 2.91 12.13
CA ASN A 75 -3.71 4.21 12.08
C ASN A 75 -4.27 4.58 10.70
N THR A 76 -4.11 3.70 9.71
CA THR A 76 -4.76 3.84 8.40
C THR A 76 -5.15 2.46 7.87
N VAL A 77 -6.41 2.29 7.50
CA VAL A 77 -6.93 1.10 6.83
C VAL A 77 -7.16 1.41 5.36
N TRP A 78 -6.62 0.58 4.49
CA TRP A 78 -6.91 0.59 3.07
C TRP A 78 -7.87 -0.56 2.74
N LEU A 79 -9.11 -0.19 2.41
CA LEU A 79 -10.15 -1.11 1.96
C LEU A 79 -9.99 -1.41 0.47
N ALA A 80 -9.90 -2.68 0.11
CA ALA A 80 -10.08 -3.13 -1.27
C ALA A 80 -11.50 -2.78 -1.77
N PRO A 81 -11.80 -2.86 -3.08
CA PRO A 81 -13.09 -2.44 -3.62
C PRO A 81 -14.27 -3.12 -2.91
N PHE A 82 -15.25 -2.31 -2.51
CA PHE A 82 -16.46 -2.76 -1.80
C PHE A 82 -17.75 -2.22 -2.44
N GLN A 83 -17.60 -1.54 -3.57
CA GLN A 83 -18.73 -1.09 -4.38
C GLN A 83 -19.44 -2.30 -5.02
N PRO A 84 -20.71 -2.15 -5.43
CA PRO A 84 -21.43 -3.17 -6.18
C PRO A 84 -20.64 -3.67 -7.38
N SER A 85 -20.52 -4.99 -7.48
CA SER A 85 -19.73 -5.69 -8.50
C SER A 85 -20.30 -7.08 -8.76
N PRO A 86 -20.25 -7.59 -9.99
CA PRO A 86 -20.48 -9.01 -10.28
C PRO A 86 -19.42 -9.94 -9.66
N ARG A 87 -18.32 -9.37 -9.15
CA ARG A 87 -17.20 -10.09 -8.48
C ARG A 87 -16.47 -11.09 -9.37
N LYS A 88 -16.44 -10.85 -10.68
CA LYS A 88 -15.64 -11.65 -11.60
C LYS A 88 -14.14 -11.45 -11.35
N ASP A 89 -13.75 -10.25 -10.89
CA ASP A 89 -12.40 -9.89 -10.43
C ASP A 89 -12.43 -9.32 -9.00
N ASP A 90 -13.15 -10.00 -8.11
CA ASP A 90 -13.14 -9.78 -6.65
C ASP A 90 -13.44 -8.33 -6.21
N GLY A 91 -14.27 -7.62 -7.01
CA GLY A 91 -14.68 -6.23 -6.76
C GLY A 91 -14.04 -5.20 -7.67
N TYR A 92 -12.98 -5.54 -8.40
CA TYR A 92 -12.36 -4.64 -9.37
C TYR A 92 -13.19 -4.44 -10.65
N ASP A 93 -14.23 -5.23 -10.88
CA ASP A 93 -15.24 -5.06 -11.92
C ASP A 93 -16.45 -4.29 -11.37
N VAL A 94 -16.31 -2.97 -11.14
CA VAL A 94 -17.32 -2.12 -10.50
C VAL A 94 -18.53 -1.93 -11.40
N SER A 95 -19.75 -2.14 -10.86
CA SER A 95 -21.03 -1.91 -11.56
C SER A 95 -21.81 -0.69 -11.06
N ASP A 96 -21.43 -0.11 -9.92
CA ASP A 96 -21.96 1.16 -9.38
C ASP A 96 -20.90 1.82 -8.49
N TYR A 97 -20.47 3.03 -8.87
CA TYR A 97 -19.45 3.77 -8.12
C TYR A 97 -19.95 4.44 -6.84
N TYR A 98 -21.26 4.58 -6.67
CA TYR A 98 -21.87 5.34 -5.57
C TYR A 98 -22.49 4.46 -4.51
N GLY A 99 -22.62 3.16 -4.80
CA GLY A 99 -23.20 2.16 -3.90
C GLY A 99 -22.15 1.46 -3.03
N ILE A 100 -22.68 0.75 -2.04
CA ILE A 100 -21.97 -0.29 -1.29
C ILE A 100 -22.59 -1.61 -1.68
N ASP A 101 -21.76 -2.62 -1.96
CA ASP A 101 -22.27 -3.96 -2.24
C ASP A 101 -23.13 -4.45 -1.05
N THR A 102 -24.36 -4.81 -1.32
CA THR A 102 -25.35 -5.18 -0.29
C THR A 102 -24.91 -6.37 0.55
N THR A 103 -23.98 -7.19 0.05
CA THR A 103 -23.37 -8.28 0.82
C THR A 103 -22.49 -7.76 1.95
N TYR A 104 -21.90 -6.58 1.79
CA TYR A 104 -21.04 -5.97 2.81
C TYR A 104 -21.79 -5.05 3.76
N GLY A 105 -23.00 -4.62 3.40
CA GLY A 105 -23.82 -3.78 4.24
C GLY A 105 -24.50 -2.63 3.51
N THR A 106 -24.75 -1.55 4.22
CA THR A 106 -25.48 -0.37 3.75
C THR A 106 -24.67 0.92 3.93
N GLY A 107 -25.15 2.03 3.35
CA GLY A 107 -24.60 3.36 3.63
C GLY A 107 -24.60 3.73 5.11
N GLY A 108 -25.58 3.25 5.89
CA GLY A 108 -25.63 3.42 7.34
C GLY A 108 -24.48 2.70 8.06
N HIS A 109 -24.20 1.45 7.68
CA HIS A 109 -23.05 0.70 8.22
C HIS A 109 -21.73 1.38 7.85
N PHE A 110 -21.61 1.94 6.64
CA PHE A 110 -20.41 2.67 6.26
C PHE A 110 -20.23 3.97 7.05
N ALA A 111 -21.30 4.72 7.29
CA ALA A 111 -21.25 5.92 8.12
C ALA A 111 -20.83 5.60 9.55
N GLU A 112 -21.33 4.47 10.13
CA GLU A 112 -20.92 3.98 11.44
C GLU A 112 -19.43 3.56 11.44
N LEU A 113 -18.97 2.85 10.41
CA LEU A 113 -17.54 2.53 10.26
C LEU A 113 -16.68 3.80 10.30
N MET A 114 -17.07 4.83 9.53
CA MET A 114 -16.32 6.09 9.48
C MET A 114 -16.29 6.80 10.84
N TYR A 115 -17.41 6.78 11.57
CA TYR A 115 -17.50 7.33 12.92
C TYR A 115 -16.62 6.55 13.90
N GLN A 116 -16.73 5.23 13.94
CA GLN A 116 -15.98 4.37 14.87
C GLN A 116 -14.47 4.36 14.59
N ALA A 117 -14.07 4.37 13.32
CA ALA A 117 -12.67 4.48 12.92
C ALA A 117 -12.08 5.83 13.38
N ARG A 118 -12.77 6.95 13.10
CA ARG A 118 -12.35 8.28 13.52
C ARG A 118 -12.19 8.39 15.04
N LYS A 119 -13.12 7.85 15.81
CA LYS A 119 -13.07 7.82 17.29
C LYS A 119 -11.81 7.14 17.81
N ARG A 120 -11.26 6.18 17.06
CA ARG A 120 -10.02 5.43 17.38
C ARG A 120 -8.77 6.01 16.73
N GLY A 121 -8.87 7.14 16.03
CA GLY A 121 -7.75 7.73 15.30
C GLY A 121 -7.33 6.93 14.06
N ILE A 122 -8.21 6.07 13.53
CA ILE A 122 -7.97 5.30 12.32
C ILE A 122 -8.55 6.07 11.12
N ARG A 123 -7.71 6.31 10.10
CA ARG A 123 -8.11 6.83 8.80
C ARG A 123 -8.57 5.69 7.89
N ILE A 124 -9.62 5.93 7.11
CA ILE A 124 -10.08 4.98 6.10
C ILE A 124 -9.70 5.50 4.72
N MET A 125 -8.92 4.73 4.01
CA MET A 125 -8.66 4.87 2.57
C MET A 125 -9.43 3.79 1.82
N MET A 126 -9.87 4.10 0.61
CA MET A 126 -10.53 3.11 -0.23
C MET A 126 -9.81 2.94 -1.56
N ASP A 127 -9.92 1.75 -2.10
CA ASP A 127 -9.57 1.49 -3.49
C ASP A 127 -10.58 2.14 -4.43
N ILE A 128 -10.13 2.75 -5.49
CA ILE A 128 -11.00 3.35 -6.49
C ILE A 128 -10.54 2.98 -7.90
N VAL A 129 -11.38 2.23 -8.59
CA VAL A 129 -11.12 1.70 -9.93
C VAL A 129 -11.69 2.67 -10.95
N LEU A 130 -10.87 3.60 -11.45
CA LEU A 130 -11.32 4.59 -12.43
C LEU A 130 -10.95 4.21 -13.88
N ASN A 131 -10.05 3.23 -14.08
CA ASN A 131 -9.61 2.84 -15.41
C ASN A 131 -10.72 2.18 -16.23
N HIS A 132 -11.55 1.37 -15.61
CA HIS A 132 -12.55 0.55 -16.28
C HIS A 132 -13.82 0.37 -15.44
N THR A 133 -14.88 -0.11 -16.04
CA THR A 133 -16.09 -0.55 -15.34
C THR A 133 -16.28 -2.06 -15.54
N SER A 134 -17.24 -2.65 -14.82
CA SER A 134 -17.80 -3.94 -15.23
C SER A 134 -18.51 -3.83 -16.58
N ASP A 135 -18.56 -4.92 -17.34
CA ASP A 135 -19.45 -5.09 -18.50
C ASP A 135 -20.94 -5.04 -18.09
N GLN A 136 -21.24 -5.17 -16.79
CA GLN A 136 -22.57 -5.04 -16.22
C GLN A 136 -22.91 -3.63 -15.76
N HIS A 137 -21.97 -2.69 -15.83
CA HIS A 137 -22.23 -1.29 -15.45
C HIS A 137 -23.29 -0.68 -16.37
N PRO A 138 -24.28 0.08 -15.85
CA PRO A 138 -25.33 0.70 -16.67
C PRO A 138 -24.79 1.55 -17.81
N TRP A 139 -23.65 2.22 -17.62
CA TRP A 139 -23.02 3.03 -18.69
C TRP A 139 -22.57 2.17 -19.86
N PHE A 140 -21.92 1.01 -19.60
CA PHE A 140 -21.45 0.13 -20.66
C PHE A 140 -22.62 -0.53 -21.40
N ARG A 141 -23.63 -0.99 -20.66
CA ARG A 141 -24.82 -1.60 -21.24
C ARG A 141 -25.57 -0.62 -22.17
N ASP A 142 -25.78 0.63 -21.70
CA ASP A 142 -26.43 1.65 -22.52
C ASP A 142 -25.55 2.06 -23.71
N ALA A 143 -24.23 2.15 -23.53
CA ALA A 143 -23.27 2.43 -24.61
C ALA A 143 -23.26 1.35 -25.70
N ALA A 144 -23.38 0.07 -25.32
CA ALA A 144 -23.44 -1.05 -26.25
C ALA A 144 -24.78 -1.11 -27.00
N ALA A 145 -25.89 -0.90 -26.31
CA ALA A 145 -27.23 -0.96 -26.88
C ALA A 145 -27.56 0.24 -27.79
N ASN A 146 -26.97 1.42 -27.57
CA ASN A 146 -27.34 2.65 -28.25
C ASN A 146 -26.10 3.49 -28.63
N PRO A 147 -25.71 3.50 -29.92
CA PRO A 147 -24.59 4.33 -30.40
C PRO A 147 -24.80 5.85 -30.24
N LYS A 148 -26.02 6.29 -29.95
CA LYS A 148 -26.32 7.69 -29.64
C LYS A 148 -26.43 7.96 -28.14
N SER A 149 -26.15 6.98 -27.29
CA SER A 149 -26.09 7.15 -25.86
C SER A 149 -25.03 8.19 -25.49
N ARG A 150 -25.30 9.00 -24.47
CA ARG A 150 -24.33 9.89 -23.88
C ARG A 150 -23.11 9.12 -23.30
N TYR A 151 -23.26 7.83 -23.07
CA TYR A 151 -22.22 6.96 -22.54
C TYR A 151 -21.42 6.23 -23.63
N HIS A 152 -21.83 6.32 -24.92
CA HIS A 152 -21.14 5.59 -25.98
C HIS A 152 -19.65 5.93 -26.01
N ASP A 153 -19.30 7.23 -25.99
CA ASP A 153 -17.91 7.70 -26.02
C ASP A 153 -17.20 7.65 -24.64
N TYR A 154 -17.87 7.08 -23.63
CA TYR A 154 -17.18 6.72 -22.37
C TYR A 154 -16.24 5.55 -22.58
N TYR A 155 -16.43 4.79 -23.64
CA TYR A 155 -15.63 3.62 -24.00
C TYR A 155 -15.03 3.79 -25.40
N SER A 156 -14.01 2.98 -25.71
CA SER A 156 -13.38 2.99 -27.03
C SER A 156 -13.90 1.85 -27.89
N TRP A 157 -14.44 2.19 -29.06
CA TRP A 157 -15.07 1.27 -29.99
C TRP A 157 -14.36 1.23 -31.33
N SER A 158 -14.38 0.08 -32.00
CA SER A 158 -13.91 -0.09 -33.39
C SER A 158 -14.82 -1.02 -34.18
N LYS A 159 -15.24 -0.59 -35.39
CA LYS A 159 -16.03 -1.44 -36.29
C LYS A 159 -15.21 -2.59 -36.89
N LYS A 160 -13.88 -2.45 -36.94
CA LYS A 160 -12.98 -3.48 -37.43
C LYS A 160 -12.04 -3.89 -36.29
N ARG A 161 -11.70 -5.18 -36.23
CA ARG A 161 -10.73 -5.68 -35.25
C ARG A 161 -9.37 -5.00 -35.49
N PRO A 162 -8.80 -4.25 -34.52
CA PRO A 162 -7.49 -3.62 -34.67
C PRO A 162 -6.39 -4.64 -34.87
N SER A 163 -5.33 -4.29 -35.62
CA SER A 163 -4.20 -5.20 -35.90
C SER A 163 -3.43 -5.62 -34.64
N PHE A 164 -3.51 -4.83 -33.58
CA PHE A 164 -2.86 -5.08 -32.29
C PHE A 164 -3.83 -5.59 -31.20
N TRP A 165 -4.95 -6.19 -31.59
CA TRP A 165 -6.03 -6.65 -30.71
C TRP A 165 -5.59 -7.62 -29.59
N ASN A 166 -4.47 -8.31 -29.75
CA ASN A 166 -3.92 -9.28 -28.83
C ASN A 166 -2.56 -8.85 -28.23
N ARG A 167 -2.30 -7.55 -28.19
CA ARG A 167 -1.07 -6.97 -27.59
C ARG A 167 -1.39 -6.06 -26.42
N GLY A 168 -0.41 -5.85 -25.53
CA GLY A 168 -0.53 -4.95 -24.39
C GLY A 168 -1.39 -5.50 -23.25
N MET A 169 -1.57 -6.80 -23.14
CA MET A 169 -2.34 -7.44 -22.05
C MET A 169 -1.71 -7.22 -20.68
N ALA A 170 -2.55 -6.94 -19.67
CA ALA A 170 -2.11 -6.78 -18.30
C ALA A 170 -1.76 -8.13 -17.64
N PHE A 171 -2.44 -9.22 -18.02
CA PHE A 171 -2.30 -10.54 -17.43
C PHE A 171 -1.79 -11.59 -18.44
N PRO A 172 -0.47 -11.58 -18.74
CA PRO A 172 0.12 -12.57 -19.64
C PRO A 172 -0.16 -14.01 -19.17
N GLY A 173 -0.35 -14.92 -20.12
CA GLY A 173 -0.64 -16.34 -19.85
C GLY A 173 -2.10 -16.65 -19.49
N VAL A 174 -2.91 -15.66 -19.13
CA VAL A 174 -4.34 -15.82 -18.80
C VAL A 174 -5.22 -15.05 -19.78
N GLN A 175 -4.96 -13.77 -19.96
CA GLN A 175 -5.66 -12.91 -20.90
C GLN A 175 -5.24 -13.22 -22.35
N LYS A 176 -6.18 -13.16 -23.31
CA LYS A 176 -5.93 -13.51 -24.72
C LYS A 176 -5.95 -12.32 -25.66
N GLU A 177 -6.68 -11.29 -25.32
CA GLU A 177 -6.94 -10.13 -26.17
C GLU A 177 -7.20 -8.87 -25.36
N THR A 178 -7.14 -7.72 -26.02
CA THR A 178 -7.45 -6.41 -25.48
C THR A 178 -8.60 -5.72 -26.25
N TRP A 179 -9.16 -6.41 -27.27
CA TRP A 179 -10.31 -5.96 -28.03
C TRP A 179 -11.27 -7.13 -28.24
N THR A 180 -12.45 -7.03 -27.64
CA THR A 180 -13.48 -8.07 -27.72
C THR A 180 -14.70 -7.58 -28.49
N TYR A 181 -15.26 -8.45 -29.35
CA TYR A 181 -16.46 -8.13 -30.13
C TYR A 181 -17.69 -8.16 -29.24
N ASN A 182 -18.44 -7.05 -29.26
CA ASN A 182 -19.76 -6.93 -28.63
C ASN A 182 -20.84 -7.05 -29.72
N LYS A 183 -21.71 -8.06 -29.59
CA LYS A 183 -22.75 -8.36 -30.57
C LYS A 183 -23.83 -7.27 -30.62
N GLU A 184 -24.17 -6.66 -29.49
CA GLU A 184 -25.21 -5.64 -29.38
C GLU A 184 -24.78 -4.33 -30.06
N ALA A 185 -23.51 -3.93 -29.82
CA ALA A 185 -22.92 -2.74 -30.47
C ALA A 185 -22.50 -2.98 -31.92
N ASP A 186 -22.44 -4.25 -32.38
CA ASP A 186 -21.84 -4.64 -33.66
C ASP A 186 -20.46 -4.01 -33.85
N ALA A 187 -19.63 -4.03 -32.78
CA ALA A 187 -18.32 -3.40 -32.75
C ALA A 187 -17.40 -4.09 -31.72
N TYR A 188 -16.09 -3.88 -31.84
CA TYR A 188 -15.11 -4.27 -30.84
C TYR A 188 -14.97 -3.14 -29.84
N TYR A 189 -14.91 -3.47 -28.53
CA TYR A 189 -14.56 -2.52 -27.45
C TYR A 189 -13.20 -2.84 -26.88
N TYR A 190 -12.53 -1.82 -26.38
CA TYR A 190 -11.21 -1.94 -25.77
C TYR A 190 -11.30 -2.28 -24.29
N HIS A 191 -10.40 -3.16 -23.81
CA HIS A 191 -10.18 -3.48 -22.41
C HIS A 191 -8.70 -3.81 -22.18
N ARG A 192 -8.07 -3.15 -21.23
CA ARG A 192 -6.66 -3.42 -20.87
C ARG A 192 -6.54 -4.73 -20.08
N PHE A 193 -7.53 -5.01 -19.23
CA PHE A 193 -7.61 -6.15 -18.34
C PHE A 193 -8.49 -7.26 -18.94
N TYR A 194 -9.38 -7.86 -18.16
CA TYR A 194 -10.28 -8.88 -18.66
C TYR A 194 -11.36 -8.33 -19.61
N ASP A 195 -11.93 -9.18 -20.43
CA ASP A 195 -13.00 -8.82 -21.37
C ASP A 195 -14.26 -8.25 -20.69
N PHE A 196 -14.50 -8.63 -19.45
CA PHE A 196 -15.59 -8.07 -18.63
C PHE A 196 -15.27 -6.74 -17.94
N GLN A 197 -14.11 -6.13 -18.26
CA GLN A 197 -13.63 -4.86 -17.68
C GLN A 197 -13.35 -3.83 -18.80
N PRO A 198 -14.40 -3.31 -19.51
CA PRO A 198 -14.21 -2.31 -20.55
C PRO A 198 -13.59 -1.03 -20.01
N ASP A 199 -12.53 -0.54 -20.66
CA ASP A 199 -11.80 0.65 -20.26
C ASP A 199 -12.60 1.92 -20.50
N LEU A 200 -12.55 2.83 -19.52
CA LEU A 200 -13.11 4.18 -19.63
C LEU A 200 -12.18 5.11 -20.42
N ASN A 201 -12.75 5.87 -21.32
CA ASN A 201 -12.00 6.82 -22.14
C ASN A 201 -11.75 8.15 -21.42
N PHE A 202 -10.64 8.27 -20.72
CA PHE A 202 -10.24 9.50 -20.04
C PHE A 202 -9.88 10.66 -20.98
N MET A 203 -9.80 10.44 -22.28
CA MET A 203 -9.73 11.57 -23.24
C MET A 203 -11.07 12.28 -23.37
N ASN A 204 -12.17 11.65 -22.96
CA ASN A 204 -13.49 12.25 -22.92
C ASN A 204 -13.65 13.15 -21.67
N PRO A 205 -13.95 14.47 -21.84
CA PRO A 205 -14.15 15.39 -20.71
C PRO A 205 -15.26 14.98 -19.74
N MET A 206 -16.28 14.26 -20.22
CA MET A 206 -17.39 13.79 -19.38
C MET A 206 -16.92 12.69 -18.44
N VAL A 207 -16.02 11.78 -18.87
CA VAL A 207 -15.39 10.76 -18.03
C VAL A 207 -14.52 11.43 -16.96
N LYS A 208 -13.69 12.42 -17.34
CA LYS A 208 -12.89 13.21 -16.37
C LYS A 208 -13.78 13.93 -15.34
N SER A 209 -14.93 14.46 -15.78
CA SER A 209 -15.88 15.11 -14.87
C SER A 209 -16.55 14.11 -13.93
N GLU A 210 -16.91 12.94 -14.44
CA GLU A 210 -17.54 11.89 -13.65
C GLU A 210 -16.58 11.31 -12.61
N SER A 211 -15.32 11.06 -12.97
CA SER A 211 -14.31 10.61 -12.03
C SER A 211 -14.15 11.58 -10.84
N LYS A 212 -14.18 12.89 -11.10
CA LYS A 212 -14.15 13.91 -10.03
C LYS A 212 -15.43 13.86 -9.17
N ARG A 213 -16.61 13.59 -9.74
CA ARG A 213 -17.86 13.41 -8.96
C ARG A 213 -17.79 12.20 -8.05
N ILE A 214 -17.28 11.07 -8.55
CA ILE A 214 -17.07 9.85 -7.76
C ILE A 214 -16.15 10.14 -6.57
N LEU A 215 -14.98 10.72 -6.82
CA LEU A 215 -14.03 11.08 -5.76
C LEU A 215 -14.65 12.05 -4.74
N GLY A 216 -15.36 13.07 -5.22
CA GLY A 216 -16.06 14.05 -4.37
C GLY A 216 -17.13 13.42 -3.50
N TYR A 217 -17.88 12.45 -4.03
CA TYR A 217 -18.88 11.70 -3.28
C TYR A 217 -18.27 10.98 -2.10
N TRP A 218 -17.22 10.20 -2.30
CA TRP A 218 -16.56 9.43 -1.24
C TRP A 218 -15.81 10.31 -0.24
N LEU A 219 -15.23 11.44 -0.66
CA LEU A 219 -14.68 12.44 0.28
C LEU A 219 -15.78 13.00 1.20
N ASN A 220 -16.97 13.24 0.69
CA ASN A 220 -18.12 13.69 1.49
C ASN A 220 -18.61 12.60 2.46
N GLN A 221 -18.41 11.31 2.15
CA GLN A 221 -18.65 10.21 3.08
C GLN A 221 -17.55 10.10 4.16
N GLY A 222 -16.49 10.91 4.07
CA GLY A 222 -15.46 11.04 5.10
C GLY A 222 -14.20 10.21 4.88
N VAL A 223 -14.01 9.54 3.72
CA VAL A 223 -12.77 8.82 3.44
C VAL A 223 -11.57 9.76 3.49
N SER A 224 -10.46 9.26 4.01
CA SER A 224 -9.22 10.04 4.20
C SER A 224 -8.28 9.98 2.98
N GLY A 225 -8.65 9.24 1.94
CA GLY A 225 -7.86 9.13 0.73
C GLY A 225 -8.24 7.95 -0.15
N PHE A 226 -7.56 7.87 -1.28
CA PHE A 226 -7.80 6.87 -2.31
C PHE A 226 -6.51 6.15 -2.69
N ARG A 227 -6.58 4.85 -2.92
CA ARG A 227 -5.64 4.16 -3.77
C ARG A 227 -6.23 4.15 -5.17
N LEU A 228 -5.62 4.89 -6.10
CA LEU A 228 -6.02 4.86 -7.50
C LEU A 228 -5.44 3.61 -8.16
N ASP A 229 -6.34 2.75 -8.60
CA ASP A 229 -6.02 1.55 -9.35
C ASP A 229 -5.47 1.89 -10.73
N ALA A 230 -4.45 1.16 -11.18
CA ALA A 230 -3.98 1.11 -12.56
C ALA A 230 -3.69 2.48 -13.20
N VAL A 231 -3.08 3.42 -12.46
CA VAL A 231 -2.84 4.81 -12.90
C VAL A 231 -2.20 4.95 -14.28
N PRO A 232 -1.21 4.13 -14.70
CA PRO A 232 -0.63 4.22 -16.04
C PRO A 232 -1.65 4.10 -17.17
N PHE A 233 -2.72 3.35 -16.95
CA PHE A 233 -3.76 3.14 -17.97
C PHE A 233 -4.85 4.21 -17.92
N ILE A 234 -5.06 4.87 -16.79
CA ILE A 234 -5.95 6.05 -16.68
C ILE A 234 -5.44 7.21 -17.54
N ILE A 235 -4.12 7.40 -17.60
CA ILE A 235 -3.50 8.48 -18.39
C ILE A 235 -3.28 8.10 -19.86
N GLU A 236 -3.33 6.81 -20.20
CA GLU A 236 -3.20 6.32 -21.56
C GLU A 236 -4.50 6.52 -22.31
N LYS A 237 -4.40 6.89 -23.60
CA LYS A 237 -5.56 6.90 -24.49
C LYS A 237 -5.97 5.45 -24.77
N PRO A 238 -7.16 5.02 -24.30
CA PRO A 238 -7.56 3.63 -24.42
C PRO A 238 -7.67 3.19 -25.87
N GLY A 239 -7.10 2.03 -26.17
CA GLY A 239 -7.10 1.48 -27.53
C GLY A 239 -6.07 2.09 -28.47
N SER A 240 -5.08 2.85 -27.98
CA SER A 240 -3.89 3.21 -28.74
C SER A 240 -3.01 1.98 -29.01
N ASP A 241 -2.10 2.08 -29.98
CA ASP A 241 -1.12 1.02 -30.26
C ASP A 241 -0.22 0.83 -29.00
N PRO A 242 -0.16 -0.37 -28.40
CA PRO A 242 0.65 -0.61 -27.21
C PRO A 242 2.16 -0.34 -27.38
N ASP A 243 2.66 -0.34 -28.61
CA ASP A 243 4.06 -0.01 -28.91
C ASP A 243 4.29 1.51 -29.02
N LYS A 244 3.21 2.30 -29.07
CA LYS A 244 3.25 3.77 -29.18
C LYS A 244 2.09 4.38 -28.39
N PRO A 245 2.05 4.19 -27.05
CA PRO A 245 0.96 4.68 -26.25
C PRO A 245 0.93 6.23 -26.25
N GLU A 246 -0.30 6.78 -26.39
CA GLU A 246 -0.54 8.22 -26.23
C GLU A 246 -0.96 8.47 -24.77
N HIS A 247 -0.30 9.42 -24.07
CA HIS A 247 -0.58 9.73 -22.68
C HIS A 247 -1.05 11.19 -22.48
N ASP A 248 -2.04 11.39 -21.62
CA ASP A 248 -2.41 12.72 -21.09
C ASP A 248 -2.00 12.82 -19.61
N LEU A 249 -0.76 13.22 -19.37
CA LEU A 249 -0.22 13.39 -18.01
C LEU A 249 -0.92 14.47 -17.19
N LYS A 250 -1.76 15.33 -17.80
CA LYS A 250 -2.51 16.39 -17.09
C LYS A 250 -3.62 15.82 -16.21
N ILE A 251 -4.07 14.60 -16.47
CA ILE A 251 -5.10 13.91 -15.69
C ILE A 251 -4.69 13.80 -14.21
N ILE A 252 -3.43 13.44 -13.94
CA ILE A 252 -2.91 13.27 -12.57
C ILE A 252 -3.00 14.55 -11.74
N PRO A 253 -2.40 15.69 -12.17
CA PRO A 253 -2.50 16.93 -11.40
C PRO A 253 -3.93 17.50 -11.35
N GLU A 254 -4.79 17.20 -12.33
CA GLU A 254 -6.21 17.58 -12.26
C GLU A 254 -6.95 16.84 -11.15
N ILE A 255 -6.75 15.53 -11.02
CA ILE A 255 -7.31 14.71 -9.93
C ILE A 255 -6.75 15.20 -8.60
N ARG A 256 -5.41 15.38 -8.51
CA ARG A 256 -4.75 15.87 -7.30
C ARG A 256 -5.33 17.20 -6.81
N ARG A 257 -5.44 18.18 -7.69
CA ARG A 257 -5.98 19.50 -7.37
C ARG A 257 -7.43 19.42 -6.89
N PHE A 258 -8.25 18.61 -7.56
CA PHE A 258 -9.65 18.42 -7.18
C PHE A 258 -9.78 17.82 -5.76
N VAL A 259 -9.04 16.75 -5.48
CA VAL A 259 -9.08 16.06 -4.18
C VAL A 259 -8.62 16.99 -3.07
N GLN A 260 -7.47 17.68 -3.24
CA GLN A 260 -6.95 18.61 -2.24
C GLN A 260 -7.86 19.82 -2.00
N TRP A 261 -8.53 20.30 -3.05
CA TRP A 261 -9.46 21.41 -2.90
C TRP A 261 -10.70 21.02 -2.09
N ARG A 262 -11.13 19.76 -2.18
CA ARG A 262 -12.24 19.21 -1.40
C ARG A 262 -11.83 18.86 0.03
N ASN A 263 -10.67 18.29 0.20
CA ASN A 263 -10.11 17.90 1.49
C ASN A 263 -8.58 17.97 1.41
N GLY A 264 -7.98 19.01 2.03
CA GLY A 264 -6.53 19.24 2.02
C GLY A 264 -5.71 18.13 2.69
N GLU A 265 -6.33 17.32 3.57
CA GLU A 265 -5.68 16.18 4.23
C GLU A 265 -5.84 14.85 3.46
N ALA A 266 -6.63 14.82 2.38
CA ALA A 266 -6.87 13.58 1.66
C ALA A 266 -5.64 13.10 0.88
N LEU A 267 -5.33 11.82 1.05
CA LEU A 267 -4.22 11.16 0.39
C LEU A 267 -4.63 10.59 -0.97
N ILE A 268 -3.73 10.67 -1.96
CA ILE A 268 -3.80 9.89 -3.18
C ILE A 268 -2.57 9.01 -3.26
N LEU A 269 -2.80 7.71 -3.25
CA LEU A 269 -1.82 6.65 -3.49
C LEU A 269 -2.01 6.12 -4.90
N GLY A 270 -1.02 6.25 -5.76
CA GLY A 270 -1.05 5.72 -7.11
C GLY A 270 -0.49 4.30 -7.20
N GLU A 271 -1.22 3.41 -7.87
CA GLU A 271 -0.64 2.17 -8.34
C GLU A 271 -0.03 2.38 -9.73
N ALA A 272 1.30 2.45 -9.75
CA ALA A 272 2.06 2.59 -11.00
C ALA A 272 3.37 1.81 -10.89
N ASN A 273 3.45 0.69 -11.63
CA ASN A 273 4.67 -0.09 -11.74
C ASN A 273 5.50 0.41 -12.95
N VAL A 274 6.20 1.52 -12.74
CA VAL A 274 6.95 2.23 -13.77
C VAL A 274 8.44 2.21 -13.47
N MET A 275 9.24 2.61 -14.46
CA MET A 275 10.68 2.75 -14.28
C MET A 275 11.02 4.04 -13.51
N PRO A 276 12.16 4.11 -12.81
CA PRO A 276 12.54 5.30 -12.03
C PRO A 276 12.53 6.61 -12.82
N GLU A 277 12.87 6.58 -14.11
CA GLU A 277 12.90 7.73 -15.01
C GLU A 277 11.50 8.34 -15.23
N GLU A 278 10.46 7.54 -15.06
CA GLU A 278 9.06 7.94 -15.26
C GLU A 278 8.41 8.49 -13.98
N ASN A 279 9.03 8.33 -12.81
CA ASN A 279 8.43 8.68 -11.51
C ASN A 279 7.93 10.12 -11.45
N ASN A 280 8.67 11.06 -12.07
CA ASN A 280 8.27 12.46 -12.09
C ASN A 280 7.01 12.74 -12.93
N ASN A 281 6.63 11.84 -13.83
CA ASN A 281 5.35 11.93 -14.56
C ASN A 281 4.16 11.71 -13.63
N TYR A 282 4.38 10.97 -12.53
CA TYR A 282 3.34 10.60 -11.56
C TYR A 282 3.37 11.48 -10.30
N PHE A 283 4.54 11.74 -9.72
CA PHE A 283 4.66 12.64 -8.56
C PHE A 283 4.52 14.12 -8.94
N GLY A 284 4.81 14.48 -10.21
CA GLY A 284 5.03 15.85 -10.63
C GLY A 284 6.39 16.37 -10.11
N GLN A 285 7.08 17.21 -10.88
CA GLN A 285 8.40 17.73 -10.50
C GLN A 285 8.39 18.55 -9.20
N ASP A 286 7.26 19.18 -8.91
CA ASP A 286 7.02 20.04 -7.75
C ASP A 286 6.02 19.44 -6.74
N GLY A 287 5.69 18.15 -6.87
CA GLY A 287 4.75 17.45 -6.00
C GLY A 287 3.28 17.74 -6.32
N THR A 288 2.96 18.20 -7.52
CA THR A 288 1.58 18.43 -7.97
C THR A 288 0.87 17.17 -8.46
N GLY A 289 1.58 16.05 -8.56
CA GLY A 289 1.04 14.75 -8.93
C GLY A 289 0.55 13.93 -7.73
N MET A 290 0.78 12.61 -7.73
CA MET A 290 0.42 11.71 -6.64
C MET A 290 1.13 12.11 -5.33
N HIS A 291 0.45 11.97 -4.19
CA HIS A 291 1.10 12.14 -2.90
C HIS A 291 2.07 10.99 -2.65
N THR A 292 1.63 9.78 -2.98
CA THR A 292 2.39 8.56 -2.74
C THR A 292 2.22 7.58 -3.89
N MET A 293 3.20 6.70 -4.05
CA MET A 293 3.17 5.59 -4.98
C MET A 293 3.74 4.34 -4.32
N PHE A 294 3.28 3.17 -4.72
CA PHE A 294 3.94 1.92 -4.36
C PHE A 294 5.31 1.80 -5.01
N ASN A 295 6.32 1.42 -4.25
CA ASN A 295 7.65 1.15 -4.80
C ASN A 295 7.77 -0.29 -5.30
N PHE A 296 7.09 -0.59 -6.41
CA PHE A 296 7.18 -1.90 -7.07
C PHE A 296 8.59 -2.22 -7.55
N TYR A 297 9.32 -1.20 -8.01
CA TYR A 297 10.66 -1.37 -8.51
C TYR A 297 11.61 -1.93 -7.43
N ALA A 298 11.66 -1.31 -6.27
CA ALA A 298 12.46 -1.80 -5.16
C ALA A 298 11.95 -3.14 -4.61
N ASN A 299 10.64 -3.38 -4.60
CA ASN A 299 10.04 -4.63 -4.11
C ASN A 299 10.56 -5.87 -4.86
N GLN A 300 10.67 -5.81 -6.18
CA GLN A 300 11.16 -6.92 -7.00
C GLN A 300 12.63 -7.27 -6.66
N TYR A 301 13.47 -6.27 -6.55
CA TYR A 301 14.88 -6.47 -6.19
C TYR A 301 15.07 -6.86 -4.71
N LEU A 302 14.13 -6.47 -3.84
CA LEU A 302 14.08 -6.97 -2.46
C LEU A 302 13.90 -8.49 -2.43
N PHE A 303 12.94 -9.03 -3.20
CA PHE A 303 12.74 -10.48 -3.29
C PHE A 303 13.93 -11.21 -3.91
N TYR A 304 14.63 -10.58 -4.87
CA TYR A 304 15.88 -11.12 -5.37
C TYR A 304 16.95 -11.17 -4.28
N GLY A 305 17.10 -10.10 -3.49
CA GLY A 305 18.01 -10.04 -2.34
C GLY A 305 17.69 -11.10 -1.27
N LEU A 306 16.41 -11.24 -0.92
CA LEU A 306 15.94 -12.27 0.04
C LEU A 306 16.19 -13.70 -0.46
N ALA A 307 16.07 -13.93 -1.78
CA ALA A 307 16.29 -15.25 -2.37
C ALA A 307 17.77 -15.65 -2.42
N THR A 308 18.66 -14.69 -2.70
CA THR A 308 20.05 -14.93 -3.06
C THR A 308 21.08 -14.47 -2.03
N GLY A 309 20.72 -13.51 -1.16
CA GLY A 309 21.66 -12.77 -0.32
C GLY A 309 22.44 -11.68 -1.06
N ASP A 310 22.28 -11.56 -2.38
CA ASP A 310 22.88 -10.48 -3.17
C ASP A 310 21.95 -9.26 -3.14
N ILE A 311 22.30 -8.27 -2.33
CA ILE A 311 21.50 -7.06 -2.12
C ILE A 311 21.94 -5.86 -2.98
N ALA A 312 23.00 -6.00 -3.78
CA ALA A 312 23.49 -4.88 -4.59
C ALA A 312 22.43 -4.34 -5.57
N PRO A 313 21.62 -5.19 -6.27
CA PRO A 313 20.52 -4.71 -7.08
C PRO A 313 19.42 -4.01 -6.27
N PHE A 314 19.14 -4.46 -5.04
CA PHE A 314 18.16 -3.84 -4.15
C PHE A 314 18.64 -2.46 -3.65
N ILE A 315 19.92 -2.34 -3.27
CA ILE A 315 20.54 -1.05 -2.91
C ILE A 315 20.42 -0.05 -4.07
N LYS A 316 20.70 -0.49 -5.29
CA LYS A 316 20.53 0.34 -6.49
C LYS A 316 19.05 0.75 -6.66
N ALA A 317 18.13 -0.19 -6.52
CA ALA A 317 16.70 0.06 -6.66
C ALA A 317 16.12 1.01 -5.58
N LEU A 318 16.76 1.13 -4.42
CA LEU A 318 16.43 2.16 -3.42
C LEU A 318 17.00 3.53 -3.78
N ARG A 319 18.20 3.58 -4.38
CA ARG A 319 18.90 4.82 -4.73
C ARG A 319 18.34 5.48 -5.99
N ASP A 320 18.02 4.71 -7.03
CA ASP A 320 17.55 5.22 -8.32
C ASP A 320 16.29 6.12 -8.19
N PRO A 321 15.23 5.73 -7.45
CA PRO A 321 14.03 6.55 -7.28
C PRO A 321 14.08 7.49 -6.06
N ARG A 322 15.28 7.88 -5.57
CA ARG A 322 15.41 8.65 -4.34
C ARG A 322 14.89 10.08 -4.45
N ASP A 323 15.10 10.70 -5.61
CA ASP A 323 14.80 12.11 -5.83
C ASP A 323 13.33 12.28 -6.19
N ILE A 324 12.48 12.35 -5.17
CA ILE A 324 11.06 12.66 -5.26
C ILE A 324 10.76 13.97 -4.54
N PRO A 325 9.67 14.68 -4.89
CA PRO A 325 9.30 15.91 -4.21
C PRO A 325 9.21 15.74 -2.68
N PRO A 326 9.63 16.73 -1.87
CA PRO A 326 9.62 16.63 -0.40
C PRO A 326 8.24 16.35 0.21
N THR A 327 7.17 16.73 -0.50
CA THR A 327 5.78 16.43 -0.12
C THR A 327 5.29 15.06 -0.59
N SER A 328 6.11 14.31 -1.32
CA SER A 328 5.79 12.97 -1.80
C SER A 328 6.41 11.90 -0.92
N GLN A 329 5.94 10.65 -1.04
CA GLN A 329 6.46 9.52 -0.29
C GLN A 329 6.30 8.21 -1.05
N TRP A 330 7.28 7.32 -0.92
CA TRP A 330 7.15 5.93 -1.33
C TRP A 330 6.36 5.11 -0.31
N MET A 331 5.48 4.23 -0.79
CA MET A 331 4.86 3.20 0.01
C MET A 331 5.54 1.86 -0.26
N PHE A 332 6.09 1.27 0.81
CA PHE A 332 6.74 -0.03 0.75
C PHE A 332 5.80 -1.12 1.26
N PHE A 333 5.89 -2.28 0.66
CA PHE A 333 5.15 -3.48 1.06
C PHE A 333 6.02 -4.72 0.79
N LEU A 334 5.81 -5.80 1.51
CA LEU A 334 6.36 -7.10 1.16
C LEU A 334 5.40 -7.80 0.20
N ARG A 335 4.11 -7.76 0.53
CA ARG A 335 3.04 -8.23 -0.34
C ARG A 335 1.75 -7.44 -0.09
N ASN A 336 0.89 -7.41 -1.10
CA ASN A 336 -0.48 -6.90 -1.05
C ASN A 336 -1.48 -8.01 -1.44
N HIS A 337 -2.65 -7.67 -1.94
CA HIS A 337 -3.70 -8.59 -2.39
C HIS A 337 -3.43 -9.23 -3.77
N ASP A 338 -2.44 -8.73 -4.51
CA ASP A 338 -2.05 -9.22 -5.84
C ASP A 338 -0.87 -10.19 -5.79
N GLU A 339 -0.38 -10.63 -6.93
CA GLU A 339 0.87 -11.37 -7.03
C GLU A 339 2.08 -10.49 -6.65
N ILE A 340 3.16 -11.11 -6.22
CA ILE A 340 4.46 -10.46 -6.14
C ILE A 340 4.99 -10.37 -7.56
N ASP A 341 4.95 -9.19 -8.16
CA ASP A 341 5.43 -8.98 -9.52
C ASP A 341 6.96 -9.01 -9.60
N LEU A 342 7.50 -9.75 -10.55
CA LEU A 342 8.94 -9.92 -10.82
C LEU A 342 9.29 -9.51 -12.25
N GLY A 343 8.40 -8.77 -12.93
CA GLY A 343 8.50 -8.46 -14.35
C GLY A 343 9.70 -7.59 -14.73
N ARG A 344 10.25 -6.81 -13.77
CA ARG A 344 11.44 -5.96 -14.01
C ARG A 344 12.76 -6.70 -13.77
N LEU A 345 12.73 -7.87 -13.14
CA LEU A 345 13.91 -8.72 -13.00
C LEU A 345 14.27 -9.33 -14.36
N THR A 346 15.56 -9.47 -14.60
CA THR A 346 16.02 -10.29 -15.73
C THR A 346 15.53 -11.74 -15.57
N GLU A 347 15.42 -12.48 -16.66
CA GLU A 347 14.99 -13.88 -16.61
C GLU A 347 15.82 -14.72 -15.62
N LYS A 348 17.16 -14.55 -15.64
CA LYS A 348 18.06 -15.23 -14.70
C LYS A 348 17.83 -14.85 -13.25
N GLN A 349 17.49 -13.59 -12.97
CA GLN A 349 17.17 -13.14 -11.61
C GLN A 349 15.82 -13.70 -11.16
N ARG A 350 14.80 -13.63 -12.02
CA ARG A 350 13.47 -14.14 -11.76
C ARG A 350 13.49 -15.65 -11.51
N GLU A 351 14.25 -16.40 -12.29
CA GLU A 351 14.43 -17.84 -12.09
C GLU A 351 14.99 -18.17 -10.69
N LYS A 352 15.99 -17.42 -10.18
CA LYS A 352 16.51 -17.60 -8.83
C LYS A 352 15.45 -17.34 -7.74
N VAL A 353 14.58 -16.34 -7.96
CA VAL A 353 13.47 -16.06 -7.05
C VAL A 353 12.44 -17.18 -7.09
N TYR A 354 12.09 -17.68 -8.26
CA TYR A 354 11.18 -18.82 -8.41
C TYR A 354 11.72 -20.08 -7.73
N GLN A 355 12.98 -20.45 -7.97
CA GLN A 355 13.61 -21.61 -7.34
C GLN A 355 13.54 -21.55 -5.81
N ARG A 356 13.59 -20.35 -5.22
CA ARG A 356 13.56 -20.17 -3.77
C ARG A 356 12.15 -20.05 -3.21
N PHE A 357 11.28 -19.29 -3.85
CA PHE A 357 10.02 -18.83 -3.26
C PHE A 357 8.75 -19.32 -3.97
N GLY A 358 8.88 -19.79 -5.19
CA GLY A 358 7.77 -20.30 -6.00
C GLY A 358 8.21 -21.40 -6.97
N PRO A 359 8.84 -22.51 -6.45
CA PRO A 359 9.41 -23.54 -7.33
C PRO A 359 8.39 -24.30 -8.16
N GLU A 360 7.15 -24.39 -7.69
CA GLU A 360 6.08 -25.07 -8.40
C GLU A 360 5.29 -24.08 -9.27
N LYS A 361 4.83 -24.54 -10.44
CA LYS A 361 4.03 -23.71 -11.35
C LYS A 361 2.73 -23.20 -10.71
N THR A 362 2.14 -23.97 -9.82
CA THR A 362 0.97 -23.58 -9.01
C THR A 362 1.22 -22.39 -8.09
N MET A 363 2.47 -22.08 -7.77
CA MET A 363 2.89 -20.94 -6.97
C MET A 363 3.15 -19.69 -7.81
N GLN A 364 3.22 -19.84 -9.14
CA GLN A 364 3.52 -18.77 -10.09
C GLN A 364 2.23 -18.23 -10.74
N LEU A 365 2.27 -16.99 -11.22
CA LEU A 365 1.13 -16.36 -11.88
C LEU A 365 1.60 -15.34 -12.93
N TYR A 366 0.84 -15.20 -14.03
CA TYR A 366 1.05 -14.23 -15.12
C TYR A 366 2.46 -14.23 -15.73
N ASP A 367 3.12 -15.40 -15.76
CA ASP A 367 4.49 -15.61 -16.27
C ASP A 367 5.58 -14.71 -15.64
N ARG A 368 5.24 -13.90 -14.64
CA ARG A 368 6.14 -12.97 -14.00
C ARG A 368 5.97 -12.83 -12.47
N GLY A 369 5.00 -13.49 -11.86
CA GLY A 369 4.64 -13.25 -10.47
C GLY A 369 4.59 -14.50 -9.59
N ILE A 370 4.51 -14.30 -8.28
CA ILE A 370 4.33 -15.34 -7.25
C ILE A 370 3.04 -15.05 -6.48
N ARG A 371 2.18 -16.08 -6.34
CA ARG A 371 0.92 -16.03 -5.61
C ARG A 371 1.00 -16.76 -4.26
N ARG A 372 2.02 -16.44 -3.45
CA ARG A 372 2.25 -17.01 -2.13
C ARG A 372 2.10 -15.96 -1.02
N ARG A 373 1.66 -16.37 0.18
CA ARG A 373 1.77 -15.57 1.39
C ARG A 373 3.21 -15.58 1.94
N LEU A 374 3.58 -14.57 2.74
CA LEU A 374 4.96 -14.40 3.22
C LEU A 374 5.43 -15.56 4.11
N ALA A 375 4.62 -15.99 5.07
CA ALA A 375 5.03 -17.03 6.01
C ALA A 375 5.38 -18.37 5.34
N PRO A 376 4.53 -18.96 4.45
CA PRO A 376 4.90 -20.17 3.75
C PRO A 376 6.02 -19.98 2.72
N MET A 377 6.17 -18.78 2.17
CA MET A 377 7.19 -18.47 1.18
C MET A 377 8.57 -18.32 1.81
N LEU A 378 8.70 -17.56 2.89
CA LEU A 378 9.97 -17.34 3.59
C LEU A 378 10.36 -18.55 4.45
N GLY A 379 9.38 -19.27 5.04
CA GLY A 379 9.55 -20.56 5.70
C GLY A 379 10.41 -20.58 6.96
N ASN A 380 10.91 -19.41 7.41
CA ASN A 380 11.80 -19.26 8.55
C ASN A 380 11.42 -18.02 9.36
N ARG A 381 11.21 -18.17 10.66
CA ARG A 381 10.80 -17.08 11.57
C ARG A 381 11.78 -15.92 11.59
N ALA A 382 13.09 -16.19 11.65
CA ALA A 382 14.12 -15.16 11.67
C ALA A 382 14.12 -14.35 10.35
N MET A 383 13.98 -15.02 9.21
CA MET A 383 13.89 -14.37 7.90
C MET A 383 12.62 -13.52 7.77
N LEU A 384 11.49 -14.00 8.31
CA LEU A 384 10.23 -13.28 8.31
C LEU A 384 10.30 -12.01 9.17
N GLU A 385 10.85 -12.11 10.39
CA GLU A 385 11.05 -10.94 11.25
C GLU A 385 12.03 -9.94 10.65
N MET A 386 13.12 -10.41 10.05
CA MET A 386 14.10 -9.55 9.37
C MET A 386 13.43 -8.79 8.21
N ALA A 387 12.61 -9.49 7.39
CA ALA A 387 11.89 -8.87 6.29
C ALA A 387 10.87 -7.81 6.77
N TYR A 388 10.15 -8.08 7.86
CA TYR A 388 9.26 -7.08 8.46
C TYR A 388 10.03 -5.93 9.12
N SER A 389 11.11 -6.21 9.85
CA SER A 389 11.98 -5.17 10.40
C SER A 389 12.48 -4.24 9.29
N LEU A 390 12.86 -4.82 8.15
CA LEU A 390 13.24 -4.05 6.98
C LEU A 390 12.07 -3.21 6.45
N LEU A 391 10.88 -3.81 6.24
CA LEU A 391 9.69 -3.09 5.77
C LEU A 391 9.40 -1.86 6.63
N PHE A 392 9.43 -2.04 7.95
CA PHE A 392 9.15 -0.95 8.90
C PHE A 392 10.28 0.07 9.00
N SER A 393 11.46 -0.23 8.48
CA SER A 393 12.60 0.69 8.48
C SER A 393 13.03 1.18 7.10
N LEU A 394 12.36 0.82 6.01
CA LEU A 394 12.59 1.43 4.70
C LEU A 394 12.17 2.91 4.68
N PRO A 395 12.83 3.77 3.87
CA PRO A 395 12.60 5.22 3.85
C PRO A 395 11.28 5.56 3.17
N GLY A 396 10.20 5.27 3.84
CA GLY A 396 8.84 5.45 3.33
C GLY A 396 7.78 4.99 4.31
N THR A 397 6.58 4.77 3.79
CA THR A 397 5.41 4.36 4.55
C THR A 397 5.17 2.86 4.36
N PRO A 398 5.14 2.06 5.44
CA PRO A 398 4.89 0.64 5.35
C PRO A 398 3.41 0.33 5.13
N VAL A 399 3.16 -0.64 4.25
CA VAL A 399 1.85 -1.24 4.00
C VAL A 399 1.93 -2.72 4.35
N ILE A 400 1.06 -3.19 5.23
CA ILE A 400 0.93 -4.60 5.60
C ILE A 400 -0.41 -5.14 5.15
N ARG A 401 -0.42 -6.41 4.78
CA ARG A 401 -1.62 -7.14 4.38
C ARG A 401 -2.23 -7.84 5.59
N TYR A 402 -3.57 -7.85 5.71
CA TYR A 402 -4.23 -8.58 6.80
C TYR A 402 -3.78 -10.04 6.87
N GLY A 403 -3.58 -10.53 8.09
CA GLY A 403 -3.14 -11.89 8.36
C GLY A 403 -1.63 -12.12 8.23
N ASP A 404 -0.88 -11.18 7.64
CA ASP A 404 0.59 -11.28 7.59
C ASP A 404 1.20 -11.12 8.99
N GLU A 405 0.57 -10.31 9.86
CA GLU A 405 0.98 -10.09 11.24
C GLU A 405 0.91 -11.33 12.13
N ILE A 406 0.09 -12.32 11.73
CA ILE A 406 0.01 -13.63 12.42
C ILE A 406 0.67 -14.75 11.62
N GLY A 407 1.23 -14.46 10.45
CA GLY A 407 1.86 -15.44 9.57
C GLY A 407 0.87 -16.40 8.92
N MET A 408 -0.27 -15.93 8.41
CA MET A 408 -1.22 -16.75 7.65
C MET A 408 -0.57 -17.39 6.43
N GLY A 409 -1.06 -18.58 6.08
CA GLY A 409 -0.73 -19.29 4.86
C GLY A 409 -1.51 -18.86 3.63
N ASP A 410 -1.24 -19.52 2.52
CA ASP A 410 -1.97 -19.44 1.26
C ASP A 410 -2.73 -20.73 0.96
N ASP A 411 -3.78 -20.63 0.11
CA ASP A 411 -4.51 -21.78 -0.43
C ASP A 411 -4.31 -21.83 -1.95
N LEU A 412 -3.33 -22.61 -2.38
CA LEU A 412 -2.96 -22.74 -3.80
C LEU A 412 -3.99 -23.51 -4.65
N SER A 413 -5.01 -24.13 -4.04
CA SER A 413 -6.12 -24.74 -4.75
C SER A 413 -7.07 -23.69 -5.36
N LEU A 414 -7.08 -22.49 -4.81
CA LEU A 414 -7.87 -21.37 -5.30
C LEU A 414 -7.28 -20.79 -6.59
N LYS A 415 -8.17 -20.23 -7.41
CA LYS A 415 -7.79 -19.64 -8.70
C LYS A 415 -6.98 -18.35 -8.52
N GLU A 416 -5.92 -18.18 -9.32
CA GLU A 416 -5.17 -16.93 -9.44
C GLU A 416 -4.82 -16.28 -8.10
N ARG A 417 -5.13 -14.97 -7.92
CA ARG A 417 -4.86 -14.18 -6.72
C ARG A 417 -5.66 -14.61 -5.50
N LEU A 418 -6.76 -15.35 -5.70
CA LEU A 418 -7.59 -15.83 -4.59
C LEU A 418 -6.82 -16.68 -3.58
N ALA A 419 -5.73 -17.33 -4.02
CA ALA A 419 -4.84 -18.10 -3.16
C ALA A 419 -4.34 -17.34 -1.92
N VAL A 420 -4.22 -16.02 -1.99
CA VAL A 420 -3.71 -15.15 -0.92
C VAL A 420 -4.79 -14.28 -0.28
N ARG A 421 -6.07 -14.49 -0.67
CA ARG A 421 -7.22 -13.72 -0.20
C ARG A 421 -8.18 -14.59 0.62
N THR A 422 -7.64 -15.53 1.41
CA THR A 422 -8.42 -16.42 2.29
C THR A 422 -8.92 -15.66 3.52
N PRO A 423 -10.02 -16.11 4.17
CA PRO A 423 -10.56 -15.47 5.36
C PRO A 423 -9.56 -15.38 6.51
N MET A 424 -9.64 -14.27 7.27
CA MET A 424 -8.80 -14.02 8.45
C MET A 424 -9.03 -15.07 9.53
N GLN A 425 -7.95 -15.48 10.19
CA GLN A 425 -7.94 -16.52 11.22
C GLN A 425 -7.92 -15.89 12.63
N TRP A 426 -9.11 -15.69 13.20
CA TRP A 426 -9.28 -15.02 14.49
C TRP A 426 -9.08 -15.95 15.70
N SER A 427 -9.48 -17.23 15.57
CA SER A 427 -9.41 -18.20 16.66
C SER A 427 -9.36 -19.64 16.13
N ASP A 428 -9.23 -20.59 17.04
CA ASP A 428 -9.32 -22.04 16.79
C ASP A 428 -10.76 -22.57 16.63
N ARG A 429 -11.78 -21.68 16.69
CA ARG A 429 -13.19 -22.04 16.52
C ARG A 429 -13.54 -22.28 15.05
N LYS A 430 -14.75 -22.79 14.81
CA LYS A 430 -15.32 -23.01 13.46
C LYS A 430 -14.97 -21.86 12.52
N ASN A 431 -14.58 -22.19 11.30
CA ASN A 431 -14.15 -21.23 10.27
C ASN A 431 -13.08 -20.24 10.74
N GLY A 432 -12.19 -20.66 11.66
CA GLY A 432 -11.16 -19.77 12.18
C GLY A 432 -11.70 -18.61 13.03
N GLY A 433 -12.97 -18.67 13.49
CA GLY A 433 -13.65 -17.55 14.14
C GLY A 433 -14.01 -16.40 13.17
N PHE A 434 -13.80 -16.59 11.88
CA PHE A 434 -14.20 -15.64 10.84
C PHE A 434 -15.72 -15.54 10.73
N SER A 435 -16.41 -16.68 10.65
CA SER A 435 -17.85 -16.79 10.44
C SER A 435 -18.47 -17.90 11.29
N LEU A 436 -19.75 -17.75 11.64
CA LEU A 436 -20.57 -18.79 12.26
C LEU A 436 -21.34 -19.63 11.23
N ALA A 437 -21.33 -19.26 9.97
CA ALA A 437 -21.98 -19.97 8.86
C ALA A 437 -21.50 -21.42 8.75
N ASP A 438 -22.31 -22.28 8.13
CA ASP A 438 -21.89 -23.65 7.82
C ASP A 438 -20.86 -23.68 6.70
N THR A 439 -20.98 -22.78 5.74
CA THR A 439 -20.04 -22.59 4.64
C THR A 439 -19.65 -21.12 4.51
N THR A 440 -18.41 -20.87 4.09
CA THR A 440 -17.91 -19.52 3.79
C THR A 440 -17.77 -19.35 2.28
N PHE A 441 -17.98 -18.13 1.77
CA PHE A 441 -17.87 -17.84 0.34
C PHE A 441 -16.47 -18.15 -0.23
N ARG A 442 -15.47 -18.18 0.65
CA ARG A 442 -14.09 -18.59 0.35
C ARG A 442 -13.59 -19.48 1.51
N PRO A 443 -12.93 -20.61 1.22
CA PRO A 443 -12.48 -21.52 2.26
C PRO A 443 -11.50 -20.86 3.22
N VAL A 444 -11.63 -21.18 4.50
CA VAL A 444 -10.63 -20.88 5.53
C VAL A 444 -9.56 -21.96 5.48
N ILE A 445 -8.30 -21.62 5.71
CA ILE A 445 -7.23 -22.62 5.75
C ILE A 445 -7.37 -23.48 7.01
N ASP A 446 -7.79 -24.72 6.85
CA ASP A 446 -8.13 -25.67 7.94
C ASP A 446 -7.17 -26.85 8.05
N THR A 447 -6.21 -26.97 7.13
CA THR A 447 -5.24 -28.06 7.09
C THR A 447 -3.79 -27.57 7.02
N GLY A 448 -2.86 -28.47 7.33
CA GLY A 448 -1.42 -28.20 7.23
C GLY A 448 -0.83 -27.37 8.36
N ALA A 449 0.30 -26.75 8.08
CA ALA A 449 1.06 -25.98 9.07
C ALA A 449 0.40 -24.63 9.41
N TYR A 450 -0.37 -24.08 8.46
CA TYR A 450 -1.00 -22.75 8.55
C TYR A 450 -2.49 -22.82 8.84
N ALA A 451 -3.02 -24.00 9.20
CA ALA A 451 -4.42 -24.17 9.60
C ALA A 451 -4.79 -23.24 10.76
N TYR A 452 -6.02 -22.73 10.76
CA TYR A 452 -6.50 -21.77 11.77
C TYR A 452 -6.43 -22.31 13.21
N GLN A 453 -6.42 -23.63 13.40
CA GLN A 453 -6.21 -24.25 14.71
C GLN A 453 -4.81 -24.00 15.27
N LYS A 454 -3.83 -23.73 14.40
CA LYS A 454 -2.42 -23.49 14.74
C LYS A 454 -2.01 -22.02 14.62
N VAL A 455 -2.53 -21.33 13.58
CA VAL A 455 -2.22 -19.94 13.29
C VAL A 455 -3.48 -19.11 13.43
N ASN A 456 -3.62 -18.39 14.53
CA ASN A 456 -4.76 -17.50 14.76
C ASN A 456 -4.43 -16.38 15.75
N VAL A 457 -5.22 -15.31 15.69
CA VAL A 457 -5.05 -14.12 16.52
C VAL A 457 -5.15 -14.47 18.01
N ALA A 458 -6.20 -15.19 18.44
CA ALA A 458 -6.47 -15.44 19.85
C ALA A 458 -5.36 -16.25 20.55
N ALA A 459 -4.75 -17.20 19.85
CA ALA A 459 -3.63 -17.95 20.37
C ALA A 459 -2.38 -17.07 20.48
N GLN A 460 -2.11 -16.27 19.44
CA GLN A 460 -0.91 -15.43 19.39
C GLN A 460 -0.97 -14.25 20.35
N GLN A 461 -2.14 -13.69 20.64
CA GLN A 461 -2.28 -12.63 21.65
C GLN A 461 -1.84 -13.10 23.05
N ARG A 462 -2.00 -14.41 23.36
CA ARG A 462 -1.63 -15.00 24.64
C ARG A 462 -0.16 -15.43 24.73
N ASP A 463 0.53 -15.52 23.61
CA ASP A 463 1.94 -15.91 23.55
C ASP A 463 2.84 -14.66 23.34
N PRO A 464 3.59 -14.21 24.37
CA PRO A 464 4.47 -13.06 24.24
C PRO A 464 5.55 -13.20 23.14
N ALA A 465 5.92 -14.45 22.80
CA ALA A 465 6.92 -14.75 21.77
C ALA A 465 6.31 -14.90 20.36
N SER A 466 4.99 -14.71 20.22
CA SER A 466 4.29 -14.84 18.93
C SER A 466 4.74 -13.83 17.90
N LEU A 467 4.44 -14.11 16.62
CA LEU A 467 4.67 -13.16 15.53
C LEU A 467 3.80 -11.90 15.71
N LEU A 468 2.56 -12.06 16.14
CA LEU A 468 1.65 -10.94 16.39
C LEU A 468 2.23 -9.96 17.42
N ASN A 469 2.64 -10.46 18.57
CA ASN A 469 3.20 -9.62 19.64
C ASN A 469 4.52 -8.97 19.23
N TRP A 470 5.34 -9.68 18.47
CA TRP A 470 6.54 -9.11 17.86
C TRP A 470 6.16 -7.99 16.85
N THR A 471 5.14 -8.21 16.00
CA THR A 471 4.67 -7.22 15.03
C THR A 471 4.10 -5.97 15.71
N ILE A 472 3.35 -6.11 16.78
CA ILE A 472 2.87 -4.99 17.61
C ILE A 472 4.05 -4.15 18.11
N ASN A 473 5.10 -4.83 18.61
CA ASN A 473 6.27 -4.13 19.14
C ASN A 473 7.06 -3.38 18.05
N ILE A 474 7.27 -3.97 16.89
CA ILE A 474 8.01 -3.30 15.81
C ILE A 474 7.19 -2.14 15.20
N ILE A 475 5.87 -2.25 15.11
CA ILE A 475 4.99 -1.15 14.69
C ILE A 475 5.05 0.00 15.69
N ARG A 476 5.00 -0.28 16.99
CA ARG A 476 5.16 0.74 18.03
C ARG A 476 6.50 1.45 17.88
N LEU A 477 7.57 0.69 17.76
CA LEU A 477 8.91 1.24 17.56
C LEU A 477 8.99 2.12 16.30
N ARG A 478 8.42 1.67 15.18
CA ARG A 478 8.37 2.46 13.94
C ARG A 478 7.68 3.82 14.15
N LYS A 479 6.59 3.86 14.93
CA LYS A 479 5.87 5.12 15.24
C LYS A 479 6.69 6.05 16.13
N GLU A 480 7.58 5.51 16.97
CA GLU A 480 8.51 6.28 17.80
C GLU A 480 9.76 6.75 17.02
N CYS A 481 9.92 6.32 15.75
CA CYS A 481 11.04 6.65 14.88
C CYS A 481 10.60 7.48 13.65
N PRO A 482 10.15 8.74 13.84
CA PRO A 482 9.73 9.60 12.72
C PRO A 482 10.88 9.88 11.74
N GLU A 483 12.13 9.67 12.15
CA GLU A 483 13.32 9.81 11.32
C GLU A 483 13.21 8.99 10.03
N ILE A 484 12.56 7.81 10.07
CA ILE A 484 12.42 6.92 8.91
C ILE A 484 11.51 7.52 7.84
N GLY A 485 10.40 8.15 8.26
CA GLY A 485 9.41 8.70 7.33
C GLY A 485 9.69 10.14 6.89
N LEU A 486 10.37 10.93 7.72
CA LEU A 486 10.51 12.37 7.58
C LEU A 486 11.96 12.85 7.46
N GLY A 487 12.92 12.04 7.93
CA GLY A 487 14.34 12.38 7.93
C GLY A 487 15.02 12.18 6.58
N ASN A 488 16.20 12.75 6.45
CA ASN A 488 17.11 12.43 5.38
C ASN A 488 17.69 11.03 5.62
N TRP A 489 17.90 10.28 4.57
CA TRP A 489 18.44 8.93 4.69
C TRP A 489 19.62 8.67 3.73
N GLU A 490 20.48 7.78 4.14
CA GLU A 490 21.57 7.27 3.31
C GLU A 490 21.84 5.78 3.59
N ILE A 491 22.43 5.09 2.63
CA ILE A 491 22.93 3.73 2.77
C ILE A 491 24.42 3.80 3.05
N LEU A 492 24.84 3.28 4.22
CA LEU A 492 26.23 3.27 4.64
C LEU A 492 26.96 2.07 4.02
N GLU A 493 28.14 2.34 3.47
CA GLU A 493 29.01 1.30 2.90
C GLU A 493 29.72 0.54 4.03
N THR A 494 29.53 -0.77 4.08
CA THR A 494 30.11 -1.62 5.13
C THR A 494 31.21 -2.55 4.64
N GLY A 495 31.31 -2.75 3.33
CA GLY A 495 32.16 -3.79 2.74
C GLY A 495 31.71 -5.23 3.08
N THR A 496 30.61 -5.42 3.82
CA THR A 496 30.10 -6.73 4.25
C THR A 496 29.00 -7.17 3.29
N PRO A 497 29.22 -8.20 2.45
CA PRO A 497 28.23 -8.67 1.51
C PRO A 497 26.92 -9.12 2.20
N GLY A 498 25.78 -8.78 1.62
CA GLY A 498 24.48 -9.19 2.13
C GLY A 498 23.99 -8.45 3.38
N VAL A 499 24.69 -7.38 3.80
CA VAL A 499 24.25 -6.56 4.93
C VAL A 499 23.89 -5.15 4.45
N LEU A 500 22.64 -4.75 4.70
CA LEU A 500 22.15 -3.39 4.46
C LEU A 500 22.23 -2.60 5.76
N VAL A 501 22.88 -1.44 5.71
CA VAL A 501 22.90 -0.45 6.80
C VAL A 501 22.36 0.86 6.29
N MET A 502 21.32 1.35 6.95
CA MET A 502 20.69 2.63 6.61
C MET A 502 20.82 3.59 7.80
N ARG A 503 21.13 4.83 7.50
CA ARG A 503 21.15 5.95 8.44
C ARG A 503 20.01 6.91 8.11
N TYR A 504 19.38 7.41 9.14
CA TYR A 504 18.30 8.42 9.08
C TYR A 504 18.66 9.56 10.02
N ASP A 505 18.58 10.79 9.52
CA ASP A 505 18.81 11.99 10.30
C ASP A 505 17.56 12.90 10.27
N LEU A 506 17.05 13.24 11.43
CA LEU A 506 15.96 14.19 11.62
C LEU A 506 16.28 15.11 12.79
N HIS A 507 16.50 16.39 12.52
CA HIS A 507 16.98 17.38 13.51
C HIS A 507 18.26 16.89 14.22
N ASP A 508 18.21 16.71 15.53
CA ASP A 508 19.32 16.24 16.36
C ASP A 508 19.34 14.71 16.55
N LYS A 509 18.43 13.98 15.92
CA LYS A 509 18.32 12.53 16.06
C LYS A 509 18.92 11.80 14.86
N THR A 510 19.75 10.81 15.16
CA THR A 510 20.28 9.86 14.17
C THR A 510 19.82 8.45 14.53
N LEU A 511 19.21 7.76 13.56
CA LEU A 511 18.83 6.36 13.66
C LEU A 511 19.63 5.55 12.64
N ILE A 512 20.15 4.40 13.05
CA ILE A 512 20.84 3.44 12.18
C ILE A 512 20.08 2.11 12.24
N THR A 513 19.73 1.55 11.09
CA THR A 513 19.12 0.23 10.98
C THR A 513 20.03 -0.71 10.21
N ILE A 514 20.11 -1.96 10.65
CA ILE A 514 21.01 -2.97 10.12
C ILE A 514 20.22 -4.24 9.82
N HIS A 515 20.36 -4.79 8.61
CA HIS A 515 19.67 -6.02 8.20
C HIS A 515 20.63 -6.95 7.47
N ASN A 516 20.73 -8.18 7.95
CA ASN A 516 21.57 -9.23 7.38
C ASN A 516 20.72 -10.19 6.54
N PHE A 517 20.86 -10.14 5.24
CA PHE A 517 20.17 -11.03 4.28
C PHE A 517 20.83 -12.38 4.13
N SER A 518 22.01 -12.59 4.76
CA SER A 518 22.78 -13.82 4.59
C SER A 518 22.38 -14.88 5.62
N ARG A 519 22.68 -16.14 5.26
CA ARG A 519 22.49 -17.33 6.11
C ARG A 519 23.63 -17.54 7.12
N LYS A 520 24.39 -16.49 7.39
CA LYS A 520 25.56 -16.56 8.30
C LYS A 520 25.58 -15.30 9.16
N ALA A 521 26.07 -15.44 10.37
CA ALA A 521 26.40 -14.27 11.19
C ALA A 521 27.45 -13.41 10.47
N GLN A 522 27.31 -12.10 10.53
CA GLN A 522 28.19 -11.13 9.91
C GLN A 522 28.76 -10.16 10.93
N GLN A 523 30.04 -9.86 10.80
CA GLN A 523 30.69 -8.77 11.51
C GLN A 523 30.58 -7.53 10.66
N VAL A 524 29.87 -6.52 11.14
CA VAL A 524 29.59 -5.30 10.40
C VAL A 524 30.40 -4.16 10.99
N LYS A 525 31.09 -3.39 10.12
CA LYS A 525 31.85 -2.20 10.49
C LYS A 525 31.53 -1.06 9.55
N PHE A 526 31.29 0.12 10.09
CA PHE A 526 31.08 1.33 9.30
C PHE A 526 31.42 2.58 10.11
N THR A 527 31.71 3.68 9.44
CA THR A 527 31.87 4.99 10.08
C THR A 527 30.49 5.50 10.51
N ALA A 528 30.38 5.90 11.77
CA ALA A 528 29.14 6.44 12.32
C ALA A 528 29.42 7.75 13.09
N PRO A 529 28.51 8.76 13.01
CA PRO A 529 28.63 9.97 13.81
C PRO A 529 28.37 9.65 15.30
N GLY A 530 28.98 10.46 16.19
CA GLY A 530 28.78 10.30 17.63
C GLY A 530 29.53 9.11 18.24
N THR A 531 29.35 8.90 19.53
CA THR A 531 30.11 7.94 20.30
C THR A 531 29.28 6.82 20.91
N LYS A 532 28.01 7.05 21.21
CA LYS A 532 27.13 6.09 21.88
C LYS A 532 25.83 5.90 21.13
N TYR A 533 25.41 4.64 21.05
CA TYR A 533 24.20 4.22 20.36
C TYR A 533 23.39 3.25 21.23
N TYR A 534 22.12 3.57 21.44
CA TYR A 534 21.17 2.73 22.14
C TYR A 534 20.42 1.82 21.17
N ASN A 535 20.46 0.52 21.42
CA ASN A 535 19.72 -0.48 20.65
C ASN A 535 18.25 -0.48 21.07
N LEU A 536 17.38 -0.05 20.19
CA LEU A 536 15.96 0.11 20.46
C LEU A 536 15.19 -1.23 20.58
N LEU A 537 15.78 -2.33 20.08
CA LEU A 537 15.17 -3.67 20.12
C LEU A 537 15.65 -4.51 21.29
N ARG A 538 16.91 -4.33 21.72
CA ARG A 538 17.53 -5.14 22.76
C ARG A 538 17.80 -4.39 24.05
N HIS A 539 17.63 -3.06 24.02
CA HIS A 539 17.85 -2.18 25.16
C HIS A 539 19.27 -2.22 25.72
N ASP A 540 20.28 -2.43 24.85
CA ASP A 540 21.70 -2.39 25.16
C ASP A 540 22.39 -1.20 24.47
N MET A 541 23.55 -0.79 25.06
CA MET A 541 24.37 0.29 24.53
C MET A 541 25.52 -0.24 23.71
N LYS A 542 25.87 0.47 22.65
CA LYS A 542 27.09 0.27 21.86
C LYS A 542 27.85 1.57 21.73
N GLU A 543 29.16 1.49 21.77
CA GLU A 543 30.07 2.63 21.59
C GLU A 543 30.84 2.51 20.27
N THR A 544 31.14 3.64 19.66
CA THR A 544 32.08 3.71 18.53
C THR A 544 33.51 3.77 19.09
N ILE A 545 34.44 3.14 18.39
CA ILE A 545 35.87 3.24 18.66
C ILE A 545 36.51 3.97 17.47
N ASN A 546 37.11 5.13 17.74
CA ASN A 546 37.68 6.01 16.68
C ASN A 546 36.67 6.31 15.54
N GLY A 547 35.40 6.54 15.87
CA GLY A 547 34.35 6.81 14.87
C GLY A 547 33.87 5.59 14.10
N ILE A 548 34.35 4.38 14.45
CA ILE A 548 33.94 3.12 13.82
C ILE A 548 32.95 2.39 14.72
N PHE A 549 31.74 2.15 14.18
CA PHE A 549 30.75 1.28 14.80
C PHE A 549 30.99 -0.17 14.39
N THR A 550 31.04 -1.08 15.37
CA THR A 550 31.27 -2.51 15.13
C THR A 550 30.20 -3.34 15.82
N VAL A 551 29.56 -4.24 15.09
CA VAL A 551 28.50 -5.11 15.63
C VAL A 551 28.47 -6.46 14.91
N SER A 552 28.18 -7.53 15.67
CA SER A 552 27.87 -8.85 15.11
C SER A 552 26.34 -8.98 14.94
N ILE A 553 25.92 -9.31 13.72
CA ILE A 553 24.50 -9.53 13.38
C ILE A 553 24.34 -11.00 12.98
N PRO A 554 23.45 -11.77 13.65
CA PRO A 554 23.24 -13.19 13.34
C PRO A 554 22.69 -13.39 11.93
N GLU A 555 22.55 -14.64 11.49
CA GLU A 555 21.86 -14.98 10.23
C GLU A 555 20.44 -14.40 10.23
N TYR A 556 20.02 -13.77 9.14
CA TYR A 556 18.75 -13.06 9.07
C TYR A 556 18.47 -12.12 10.25
N GLY A 557 19.54 -11.63 10.90
CA GLY A 557 19.44 -10.73 12.04
C GLY A 557 19.21 -9.28 11.61
N TYR A 558 18.71 -8.50 12.54
CA TYR A 558 18.45 -7.07 12.37
C TYR A 558 18.67 -6.32 13.69
N SER A 559 18.93 -5.02 13.61
CA SER A 559 19.06 -4.14 14.77
C SER A 559 18.78 -2.69 14.40
N TRP A 560 18.21 -1.95 15.34
CA TRP A 560 17.94 -0.53 15.23
C TRP A 560 18.64 0.21 16.36
N TYR A 561 19.49 1.17 16.02
CA TYR A 561 20.31 1.93 16.96
C TYR A 561 19.99 3.43 16.84
N ARG A 562 19.67 4.08 17.94
CA ARG A 562 19.53 5.53 18.00
C ARG A 562 20.75 6.12 18.68
N MET A 563 21.34 7.15 18.07
CA MET A 563 22.46 7.89 18.66
C MET A 563 21.99 8.62 19.91
N GLU A 564 22.72 8.48 20.98
CA GLU A 564 22.46 9.22 22.21
C GLU A 564 23.18 10.57 22.14
N ASN A 565 22.40 11.64 22.11
CA ASN A 565 22.93 12.99 22.20
C ASN A 565 22.93 13.39 23.68
N PHE A 566 24.06 13.27 24.33
CA PHE A 566 24.26 13.91 25.64
C PHE A 566 24.36 15.42 25.38
N ARG A 567 23.32 16.16 25.72
CA ARG A 567 23.39 17.60 25.98
C ARG A 567 23.69 17.84 27.45
#